data_68d1c6fa82cdd8a716ec0b646006eb94
#
_entry.id   68d1c6fa82cdd8a716ec0b646006eb94
#
_cell.length_a   1.000
_cell.length_b   1.000
_cell.length_c   1.000
_cell.angle_alpha   90.00
_cell.angle_beta   90.00
_cell.angle_gamma   90.00
#
_symmetry.space_group_name_H-M   'P 1'
#
loop_
_entity.id
_entity.type
_entity.pdbx_description
1 polymer ?
#
loop_
_entity_poly.entity_id
_entity_poly.type
_entity_poly.pdbx_seq_one_letter_code
_entity_poly.pdbx_strand_id
1 'polypeptide(L)'
;MADAFSSNSENVIQRVVDVTVKTNAPLERLDELYHIKKTCDFISQHQFQKVALQFPDDLLVDSIAIAAEIERNSNAKLFILGDTSYGSCCVDEVAAEHVGADCIVHYGTSCLSVSKRLPLMYVFEQRPVDLEKCTSAFKELYPDTQSHIIILYDVNYAHAIDDLLTLLSPEYPNLVSSELVVEGEQCFSHNQIKRKHKDAGLSEEDNNQVLCLFGRQLFLKSGLSITDYSMFYVGQEGATLRNFMMTWNRCSFCSFDPITMTGRTESPSVNRALMKRYYAIERAKDANVVGILVGTLGVADYLSIIQQLKETIHRAGKKSYMFAMGKLNVAKLANFLEIDIFVLIACPENSLLDSSEFYRPIVTPFEMEVACNKNREWSEEYITDFRHLLPGGKSHVPLADQLEECDETDVSLITGALRSHHLLNSEPTESSSSSSLVLRNQTLTVATNSAASFLAGRSWQGLEQKLGETPVVKAVEGRRGIAIAYEEEGTSSR
;
A
#
# COMPACT_ATOMS: atom_id res chain seq x y z
N MET A 1 22.75 -33.64 13.23
CA MET A 1 21.89 -32.85 12.34
C MET A 1 20.46 -32.75 12.89
N ALA A 2 20.32 -32.46 14.17
CA ALA A 2 19.01 -32.34 14.84
C ALA A 2 18.75 -30.92 15.42
N ASP A 3 19.71 -30.01 15.31
CA ASP A 3 19.60 -28.68 15.98
C ASP A 3 19.14 -27.52 15.08
N ALA A 4 18.72 -27.82 13.85
CA ALA A 4 18.34 -26.77 12.89
C ALA A 4 16.90 -26.23 13.08
N PHE A 5 16.08 -26.81 13.95
CA PHE A 5 14.67 -26.47 14.14
C PHE A 5 14.23 -26.20 15.58
N SER A 6 15.10 -26.22 16.55
CA SER A 6 14.81 -25.80 17.92
C SER A 6 15.44 -24.45 18.20
N SER A 7 14.75 -23.37 17.79
CA SER A 7 15.00 -22.08 18.42
C SER A 7 14.55 -22.21 19.88
N ASN A 8 15.48 -22.15 20.83
CA ASN A 8 15.17 -22.12 22.24
C ASN A 8 14.14 -21.03 22.49
N SER A 9 12.94 -21.40 22.96
CA SER A 9 11.85 -20.44 23.22
C SER A 9 12.27 -19.34 24.20
N GLU A 10 13.22 -19.61 25.08
CA GLU A 10 13.82 -18.60 25.96
C GLU A 10 14.58 -17.50 25.21
N ASN A 11 15.29 -17.82 24.11
CA ASN A 11 16.00 -16.83 23.30
C ASN A 11 15.04 -15.94 22.51
N VAL A 12 13.84 -16.42 22.17
CA VAL A 12 12.81 -15.64 21.51
C VAL A 12 12.13 -14.68 22.49
N ILE A 13 11.94 -15.10 23.73
CA ILE A 13 11.35 -14.27 24.81
C ILE A 13 12.35 -13.21 25.30
N GLN A 14 13.65 -13.52 25.30
CA GLN A 14 14.71 -12.60 25.69
C GLN A 14 15.20 -11.69 24.56
N ARG A 15 14.61 -11.78 23.38
CA ARG A 15 14.93 -10.87 22.28
C ARG A 15 14.47 -9.46 22.66
N VAL A 16 15.35 -8.71 23.27
CA VAL A 16 15.20 -7.28 23.46
C VAL A 16 15.20 -6.69 22.06
N VAL A 17 14.02 -6.30 21.58
CA VAL A 17 13.92 -5.42 20.44
C VAL A 17 14.46 -4.10 20.96
N ASP A 18 15.61 -3.65 20.48
CA ASP A 18 16.08 -2.28 20.66
C ASP A 18 15.07 -1.37 19.97
N VAL A 19 14.00 -1.08 20.70
CA VAL A 19 13.14 0.03 20.39
C VAL A 19 13.98 1.25 20.78
N THR A 20 14.48 1.97 19.79
CA THR A 20 14.99 3.33 20.02
C THR A 20 13.80 4.14 20.52
N VAL A 21 13.62 4.14 21.84
CA VAL A 21 12.60 4.95 22.50
C VAL A 21 13.02 6.39 22.24
N LYS A 22 12.31 7.07 21.33
CA LYS A 22 12.44 8.51 21.20
C LYS A 22 12.12 9.08 22.59
N THR A 23 12.99 9.94 23.08
CA THR A 23 12.77 10.65 24.33
C THR A 23 11.48 11.45 24.21
N ASN A 24 10.62 11.37 25.24
CA ASN A 24 9.40 12.16 25.32
C ASN A 24 9.69 13.62 24.99
N ALA A 25 8.87 14.22 24.14
CA ALA A 25 9.00 15.65 23.83
C ALA A 25 8.80 16.48 25.10
N PRO A 26 9.64 17.52 25.37
CA PRO A 26 9.42 18.40 26.48
C PRO A 26 8.02 19.03 26.42
N LEU A 27 7.30 19.07 27.55
CA LEU A 27 5.93 19.59 27.60
C LEU A 27 5.82 21.04 27.06
N GLU A 28 6.86 21.82 27.21
CA GLU A 28 6.95 23.19 26.70
C GLU A 28 6.98 23.29 25.16
N ARG A 29 7.40 22.25 24.48
CA ARG A 29 7.53 22.22 23.03
C ARG A 29 6.45 21.39 22.33
N LEU A 30 5.50 20.82 23.08
CA LEU A 30 4.45 19.98 22.48
C LEU A 30 3.60 20.75 21.46
N ASP A 31 3.26 22.03 21.76
CA ASP A 31 2.46 22.85 20.84
C ASP A 31 3.22 23.16 19.54
N GLU A 32 4.53 23.40 19.63
CA GLU A 32 5.39 23.65 18.47
C GLU A 32 5.53 22.39 17.59
N LEU A 33 5.79 21.24 18.22
CA LEU A 33 6.07 19.99 17.49
C LEU A 33 4.80 19.32 16.94
N TYR A 34 3.68 19.41 17.65
CA TYR A 34 2.45 18.68 17.35
C TYR A 34 1.26 19.58 17.00
N HIS A 35 1.48 20.89 16.83
CA HIS A 35 0.46 21.87 16.43
C HIS A 35 -0.84 21.77 17.24
N ILE A 36 -0.74 21.65 18.58
CA ILE A 36 -1.88 21.42 19.47
C ILE A 36 -2.94 22.52 19.33
N LYS A 37 -2.53 23.80 19.23
CA LYS A 37 -3.46 24.90 19.02
C LYS A 37 -4.25 24.74 17.74
N LYS A 38 -3.60 24.43 16.61
CA LYS A 38 -4.29 24.21 15.33
C LYS A 38 -5.28 23.04 15.43
N THR A 39 -4.92 21.98 16.16
CA THR A 39 -5.81 20.85 16.40
C THR A 39 -7.03 21.27 17.23
N CYS A 40 -6.85 22.06 18.29
CA CYS A 40 -7.94 22.59 19.12
C CYS A 40 -8.85 23.53 18.30
N ASP A 41 -8.27 24.39 17.46
CA ASP A 41 -9.01 25.29 16.58
C ASP A 41 -9.86 24.50 15.57
N PHE A 42 -9.29 23.46 14.96
CA PHE A 42 -10.00 22.55 14.05
C PHE A 42 -11.18 21.86 14.74
N ILE A 43 -10.97 21.32 15.95
CA ILE A 43 -12.02 20.67 16.74
C ILE A 43 -13.15 21.67 17.09
N SER A 44 -12.77 22.86 17.53
CA SER A 44 -13.73 23.89 17.96
C SER A 44 -14.51 24.48 16.81
N GLN A 45 -13.87 24.74 15.65
CA GLN A 45 -14.49 25.30 14.45
C GLN A 45 -15.58 24.38 13.91
N HIS A 46 -15.35 23.07 13.94
CA HIS A 46 -16.31 22.08 13.44
C HIS A 46 -17.20 21.48 14.53
N GLN A 47 -17.03 21.90 15.78
CA GLN A 47 -17.81 21.44 16.96
C GLN A 47 -17.77 19.92 17.16
N PHE A 48 -16.64 19.26 16.85
CA PHE A 48 -16.46 17.84 17.05
C PHE A 48 -16.46 17.49 18.55
N GLN A 49 -17.17 16.42 18.92
CA GLN A 49 -17.28 15.96 20.30
C GLN A 49 -16.42 14.75 20.60
N LYS A 50 -16.17 13.91 19.61
CA LYS A 50 -15.37 12.69 19.72
C LYS A 50 -14.29 12.70 18.64
N VAL A 51 -13.05 12.75 19.05
CA VAL A 51 -11.91 12.86 18.14
C VAL A 51 -11.00 11.65 18.30
N ALA A 52 -10.71 10.98 17.21
CA ALA A 52 -9.73 9.90 17.16
C ALA A 52 -8.35 10.48 16.86
N LEU A 53 -7.36 10.14 17.67
CA LEU A 53 -5.95 10.49 17.47
C LEU A 53 -5.21 9.25 17.01
N GLN A 54 -4.62 9.29 15.81
CA GLN A 54 -3.83 8.21 15.26
C GLN A 54 -2.37 8.59 15.26
N PHE A 55 -1.54 7.73 15.85
CA PHE A 55 -0.08 7.91 15.92
C PHE A 55 0.64 6.71 15.28
N PRO A 56 1.76 6.93 14.60
CA PRO A 56 2.68 5.86 14.28
C PRO A 56 3.36 5.35 15.55
N ASP A 57 3.90 4.13 15.51
CA ASP A 57 4.46 3.45 16.68
C ASP A 57 5.55 4.27 17.42
N ASP A 58 6.34 5.03 16.66
CA ASP A 58 7.44 5.85 17.19
C ASP A 58 6.97 7.13 17.90
N LEU A 59 5.76 7.61 17.65
CA LEU A 59 5.15 8.78 18.30
C LEU A 59 4.16 8.43 19.41
N LEU A 60 3.83 7.14 19.60
CA LEU A 60 2.91 6.69 20.64
C LEU A 60 3.35 7.09 22.06
N VAL A 61 4.65 7.26 22.28
CA VAL A 61 5.21 7.68 23.59
C VAL A 61 4.63 9.03 24.04
N ASP A 62 4.45 9.97 23.11
CA ASP A 62 3.95 11.31 23.39
C ASP A 62 2.42 11.42 23.35
N SER A 63 1.72 10.38 22.92
CA SER A 63 0.27 10.39 22.67
C SER A 63 -0.57 10.80 23.87
N ILE A 64 -0.18 10.34 25.08
CA ILE A 64 -0.90 10.67 26.34
C ILE A 64 -0.73 12.14 26.68
N ALA A 65 0.47 12.69 26.52
CA ALA A 65 0.74 14.10 26.83
C ALA A 65 0.00 15.02 25.84
N ILE A 66 -0.01 14.66 24.56
CA ILE A 66 -0.74 15.37 23.51
C ILE A 66 -2.25 15.32 23.77
N ALA A 67 -2.80 14.14 24.06
CA ALA A 67 -4.21 13.98 24.35
C ALA A 67 -4.63 14.81 25.57
N ALA A 68 -3.87 14.77 26.66
CA ALA A 68 -4.15 15.56 27.89
C ALA A 68 -4.15 17.05 27.61
N GLU A 69 -3.26 17.54 26.74
CA GLU A 69 -3.19 18.97 26.40
C GLU A 69 -4.36 19.42 25.51
N ILE A 70 -4.76 18.55 24.54
CA ILE A 70 -5.94 18.82 23.72
C ILE A 70 -7.22 18.77 24.55
N GLU A 71 -7.39 17.78 25.45
CA GLU A 71 -8.55 17.70 26.34
C GLU A 71 -8.67 18.91 27.28
N ARG A 72 -7.53 19.46 27.72
CA ARG A 72 -7.52 20.68 28.57
C ARG A 72 -7.99 21.91 27.81
N ASN A 73 -7.70 21.98 26.51
CA ASN A 73 -7.98 23.13 25.65
C ASN A 73 -9.25 22.98 24.81
N SER A 74 -9.85 21.77 24.79
CA SER A 74 -11.09 21.47 24.07
C SER A 74 -12.06 20.71 24.97
N ASN A 75 -13.36 20.75 24.61
CA ASN A 75 -14.39 19.98 25.31
C ASN A 75 -14.64 18.59 24.65
N ALA A 76 -13.78 18.19 23.72
CA ALA A 76 -13.94 16.94 22.99
C ALA A 76 -13.41 15.76 23.80
N LYS A 77 -14.07 14.61 23.64
CA LYS A 77 -13.57 13.33 24.14
C LYS A 77 -12.58 12.75 23.15
N LEU A 78 -11.37 12.43 23.60
CA LEU A 78 -10.31 11.90 22.75
C LEU A 78 -10.20 10.39 22.85
N PHE A 79 -9.86 9.75 21.74
CA PHE A 79 -9.58 8.33 21.63
C PHE A 79 -8.25 8.14 20.92
N ILE A 80 -7.27 7.59 21.62
CA ILE A 80 -5.99 7.22 21.02
C ILE A 80 -6.19 5.89 20.32
N LEU A 81 -6.05 5.87 18.99
CA LEU A 81 -6.08 4.63 18.22
C LEU A 81 -4.77 3.87 18.46
N GLY A 82 -4.89 2.58 18.74
CA GLY A 82 -3.74 1.70 18.88
C GLY A 82 -3.01 1.46 17.57
N ASP A 83 -2.23 0.39 17.51
CA ASP A 83 -1.50 -0.01 16.31
C ASP A 83 -2.44 -0.17 15.11
N THR A 84 -2.08 0.43 13.99
CA THR A 84 -2.79 0.24 12.74
C THR A 84 -2.54 -1.17 12.20
N SER A 85 -3.61 -1.88 11.85
CA SER A 85 -3.51 -3.22 11.27
C SER A 85 -2.79 -3.23 9.91
N TYR A 86 -2.66 -2.06 9.28
CA TYR A 86 -2.08 -1.83 7.95
C TYR A 86 -0.83 -0.96 8.07
N GLY A 87 -0.43 -0.26 7.00
CA GLY A 87 0.69 0.68 7.07
C GLY A 87 0.38 1.89 7.95
N SER A 88 1.33 2.31 8.77
CA SER A 88 1.21 3.49 9.66
C SER A 88 0.95 4.81 8.90
N CYS A 89 1.25 4.87 7.62
CA CYS A 89 0.97 6.02 6.76
C CYS A 89 -0.51 6.14 6.33
N CYS A 90 -1.31 5.08 6.49
CA CYS A 90 -2.72 5.07 6.11
C CYS A 90 -3.60 5.50 7.29
N VAL A 91 -4.62 6.28 7.00
CA VAL A 91 -5.63 6.66 7.99
C VAL A 91 -6.53 5.46 8.30
N ASP A 92 -6.73 5.15 9.57
CA ASP A 92 -7.59 4.06 10.02
C ASP A 92 -9.00 4.56 10.37
N GLU A 93 -9.80 4.83 9.33
CA GLU A 93 -11.19 5.24 9.48
C GLU A 93 -12.05 4.16 10.15
N VAL A 94 -11.70 2.88 9.96
CA VAL A 94 -12.48 1.76 10.52
C VAL A 94 -12.35 1.73 12.05
N ALA A 95 -11.14 1.88 12.57
CA ALA A 95 -10.92 1.96 14.02
C ALA A 95 -11.60 3.20 14.62
N ALA A 96 -11.56 4.34 13.93
CA ALA A 96 -12.22 5.57 14.37
C ALA A 96 -13.75 5.43 14.38
N GLU A 97 -14.34 4.78 13.37
CA GLU A 97 -15.78 4.49 13.33
C GLU A 97 -16.21 3.56 14.47
N HIS A 98 -15.40 2.59 14.87
CA HIS A 98 -15.71 1.69 15.99
C HIS A 98 -15.87 2.41 17.33
N VAL A 99 -15.13 3.48 17.55
CA VAL A 99 -15.28 4.32 18.75
C VAL A 99 -16.33 5.41 18.56
N GLY A 100 -16.91 5.52 17.36
CA GLY A 100 -17.89 6.54 17.00
C GLY A 100 -17.29 7.94 17.00
N ALA A 101 -16.06 8.09 16.48
CA ALA A 101 -15.40 9.38 16.36
C ALA A 101 -16.05 10.22 15.24
N ASP A 102 -16.06 11.55 15.45
CA ASP A 102 -16.60 12.51 14.49
C ASP A 102 -15.52 12.96 13.49
N CYS A 103 -14.25 12.87 13.86
CA CYS A 103 -13.10 13.18 13.01
C CYS A 103 -11.85 12.42 13.46
N ILE A 104 -10.81 12.46 12.62
CA ILE A 104 -9.51 11.86 12.88
C ILE A 104 -8.43 12.95 12.80
N VAL A 105 -7.49 12.92 13.74
CA VAL A 105 -6.23 13.67 13.67
C VAL A 105 -5.11 12.67 13.50
N HIS A 106 -4.46 12.69 12.33
CA HIS A 106 -3.38 11.76 11.98
C HIS A 106 -2.04 12.44 12.16
N TYR A 107 -1.21 11.88 13.02
CA TYR A 107 0.13 12.37 13.34
C TYR A 107 1.21 11.61 12.58
N GLY A 108 2.30 12.32 12.24
CA GLY A 108 3.48 11.74 11.61
C GLY A 108 3.39 11.59 10.09
N THR A 109 4.08 10.60 9.54
CA THR A 109 4.13 10.36 8.08
C THR A 109 2.80 9.89 7.54
N SER A 110 2.40 10.36 6.35
CA SER A 110 1.17 9.96 5.69
C SER A 110 1.34 9.75 4.19
N CYS A 111 0.65 8.76 3.66
CA CYS A 111 0.54 8.52 2.22
C CYS A 111 -0.43 9.47 1.52
N LEU A 112 -1.13 10.32 2.25
CA LEU A 112 -2.11 11.28 1.75
C LEU A 112 -3.18 10.64 0.83
N SER A 113 -3.45 9.35 1.03
CA SER A 113 -4.49 8.66 0.28
C SER A 113 -5.86 9.20 0.67
N VAL A 114 -6.75 9.33 -0.31
CA VAL A 114 -8.09 9.88 -0.07
C VAL A 114 -8.89 8.96 0.84
N SER A 115 -9.36 9.50 1.94
CA SER A 115 -10.38 8.96 2.82
C SER A 115 -11.74 9.61 2.53
N LYS A 116 -12.86 8.90 2.77
CA LYS A 116 -14.19 9.39 2.40
C LYS A 116 -15.19 9.40 3.56
N ARG A 117 -14.84 8.81 4.70
CA ARG A 117 -15.81 8.53 5.77
C ARG A 117 -15.85 9.63 6.83
N LEU A 118 -14.70 10.06 7.28
CA LEU A 118 -14.57 10.99 8.39
C LEU A 118 -13.75 12.23 7.99
N PRO A 119 -14.06 13.42 8.53
CA PRO A 119 -13.19 14.57 8.44
C PRO A 119 -11.81 14.26 9.02
N LEU A 120 -10.77 14.76 8.37
CA LEU A 120 -9.41 14.39 8.66
C LEU A 120 -8.51 15.62 8.73
N MET A 121 -7.66 15.67 9.75
CA MET A 121 -6.57 16.63 9.88
C MET A 121 -5.25 15.89 9.96
N TYR A 122 -4.24 16.37 9.22
CA TYR A 122 -2.87 15.87 9.31
C TYR A 122 -1.99 16.78 10.14
N VAL A 123 -1.16 16.17 10.99
CA VAL A 123 -0.11 16.84 11.75
C VAL A 123 1.21 16.15 11.46
N PHE A 124 2.02 16.74 10.59
CA PHE A 124 3.30 16.17 10.18
C PHE A 124 4.40 16.48 11.16
N GLU A 125 5.34 15.55 11.33
CA GLU A 125 6.57 15.78 12.07
C GLU A 125 7.42 16.80 11.31
N GLN A 126 8.01 17.76 12.04
CA GLN A 126 8.94 18.73 11.44
C GLN A 126 10.38 18.27 11.67
N ARG A 127 10.97 17.67 10.63
CA ARG A 127 12.37 17.24 10.68
C ARG A 127 13.29 18.37 10.24
N PRO A 128 14.43 18.56 10.92
CA PRO A 128 15.37 19.60 10.54
C PRO A 128 15.98 19.34 9.14
N VAL A 129 16.17 20.40 8.37
CA VAL A 129 16.85 20.39 7.09
C VAL A 129 17.83 21.55 7.00
N ASP A 130 19.03 21.27 6.51
CA ASP A 130 20.06 22.28 6.25
C ASP A 130 19.81 22.89 4.86
N LEU A 131 19.16 24.07 4.85
CA LEU A 131 18.77 24.76 3.62
C LEU A 131 19.98 25.22 2.79
N GLU A 132 21.10 25.59 3.43
CA GLU A 132 22.29 26.04 2.71
C GLU A 132 22.92 24.87 1.92
N LYS A 133 23.06 23.71 2.58
CA LYS A 133 23.55 22.50 1.90
C LYS A 133 22.57 21.98 0.86
N CYS A 134 21.27 22.03 1.13
CA CYS A 134 20.25 21.65 0.16
C CYS A 134 20.33 22.53 -1.10
N THR A 135 20.42 23.86 -0.91
CA THR A 135 20.56 24.82 -2.01
C THR A 135 21.85 24.60 -2.80
N SER A 136 22.96 24.33 -2.13
CA SER A 136 24.26 24.05 -2.78
C SER A 136 24.19 22.78 -3.61
N ALA A 137 23.64 21.69 -3.06
CA ALA A 137 23.43 20.44 -3.77
C ALA A 137 22.46 20.59 -4.96
N PHE A 138 21.40 21.38 -4.81
CA PHE A 138 20.47 21.68 -5.91
C PHE A 138 21.19 22.37 -7.07
N LYS A 139 21.99 23.41 -6.81
CA LYS A 139 22.76 24.15 -7.84
C LYS A 139 23.80 23.27 -8.53
N GLU A 140 24.43 22.35 -7.83
CA GLU A 140 25.37 21.39 -8.40
C GLU A 140 24.65 20.39 -9.34
N LEU A 141 23.46 19.92 -8.98
CA LEU A 141 22.69 18.96 -9.76
C LEU A 141 21.99 19.61 -10.98
N TYR A 142 21.64 20.89 -10.88
CA TYR A 142 20.97 21.64 -11.94
C TYR A 142 21.75 22.90 -12.33
N PRO A 143 22.81 22.76 -13.10
CA PRO A 143 23.65 23.92 -13.53
C PRO A 143 22.90 24.86 -14.50
N ASP A 144 21.89 24.35 -15.22
CA ASP A 144 21.06 25.16 -16.10
C ASP A 144 19.92 25.82 -15.35
N THR A 145 20.00 27.13 -15.14
CA THR A 145 19.01 27.93 -14.41
C THR A 145 17.69 28.11 -15.16
N GLN A 146 17.63 27.81 -16.46
CA GLN A 146 16.41 27.93 -17.27
C GLN A 146 15.58 26.63 -17.28
N SER A 147 16.11 25.56 -16.73
CA SER A 147 15.42 24.28 -16.64
C SER A 147 14.09 24.41 -15.88
N HIS A 148 13.08 23.68 -16.35
CA HIS A 148 11.82 23.54 -15.63
C HIS A 148 11.96 22.45 -14.56
N ILE A 149 11.84 22.80 -13.28
CA ILE A 149 12.08 21.90 -12.17
C ILE A 149 10.89 21.90 -11.21
N ILE A 150 10.45 20.69 -10.82
CA ILE A 150 9.44 20.51 -9.77
C ILE A 150 10.12 20.04 -8.50
N ILE A 151 9.87 20.76 -7.40
CA ILE A 151 10.29 20.35 -6.06
C ILE A 151 9.22 19.43 -5.47
N LEU A 152 9.64 18.20 -5.18
CA LEU A 152 8.91 17.21 -4.42
C LEU A 152 9.58 17.01 -3.06
N TYR A 153 8.85 16.60 -2.06
CA TYR A 153 9.42 16.44 -0.71
C TYR A 153 8.64 15.42 0.10
N ASP A 154 9.29 14.81 1.09
CA ASP A 154 8.59 14.06 2.12
C ASP A 154 7.80 15.04 3.02
N VAL A 155 6.62 14.63 3.48
CA VAL A 155 5.72 15.46 4.30
C VAL A 155 6.38 16.03 5.54
N ASN A 156 7.39 15.34 6.08
CA ASN A 156 8.16 15.77 7.24
C ASN A 156 9.06 17.01 7.00
N TYR A 157 9.29 17.38 5.74
CA TYR A 157 10.08 18.55 5.33
C TYR A 157 9.24 19.65 4.72
N ALA A 158 7.90 19.50 4.72
CA ALA A 158 6.98 20.47 4.12
C ALA A 158 7.15 21.88 4.68
N HIS A 159 7.45 22.01 5.98
CA HIS A 159 7.63 23.29 6.68
C HIS A 159 8.80 24.13 6.15
N ALA A 160 9.80 23.51 5.52
CA ALA A 160 11.03 24.19 5.07
C ALA A 160 11.02 24.52 3.56
N ILE A 161 9.98 24.10 2.83
CA ILE A 161 9.95 24.22 1.36
C ILE A 161 9.77 25.68 0.91
N ASP A 162 8.95 26.45 1.60
CA ASP A 162 8.76 27.88 1.27
C ASP A 162 10.04 28.68 1.43
N ASP A 163 10.82 28.39 2.46
CA ASP A 163 12.15 29.00 2.67
C ASP A 163 13.13 28.56 1.57
N LEU A 164 13.12 27.28 1.19
CA LEU A 164 13.93 26.76 0.09
C LEU A 164 13.59 27.44 -1.25
N LEU A 165 12.29 27.60 -1.53
CA LEU A 165 11.81 28.30 -2.72
C LEU A 165 12.26 29.76 -2.74
N THR A 166 12.22 30.44 -1.61
CA THR A 166 12.66 31.83 -1.46
C THR A 166 14.15 31.97 -1.78
N LEU A 167 14.97 30.97 -1.42
CA LEU A 167 16.40 30.95 -1.70
C LEU A 167 16.73 30.62 -3.17
N LEU A 168 15.92 29.80 -3.82
CA LEU A 168 16.17 29.33 -5.19
C LEU A 168 15.52 30.18 -6.28
N SER A 169 14.34 30.77 -6.03
CA SER A 169 13.56 31.53 -7.02
C SER A 169 14.30 32.68 -7.72
N PRO A 170 15.23 33.41 -7.06
CA PRO A 170 15.97 34.47 -7.75
C PRO A 170 16.84 33.99 -8.89
N GLU A 171 17.35 32.75 -8.83
CA GLU A 171 18.23 32.18 -9.87
C GLU A 171 17.48 31.23 -10.81
N TYR A 172 16.37 30.60 -10.35
CA TYR A 172 15.60 29.59 -11.09
C TYR A 172 14.14 30.07 -11.31
N PRO A 173 13.86 30.81 -12.38
CA PRO A 173 12.53 31.40 -12.61
C PRO A 173 11.44 30.36 -12.99
N ASN A 174 11.85 29.16 -13.38
CA ASN A 174 10.95 28.08 -13.82
C ASN A 174 10.74 26.99 -12.75
N LEU A 175 10.94 27.35 -11.47
CA LEU A 175 10.76 26.45 -10.35
C LEU A 175 9.29 26.35 -9.98
N VAL A 176 8.82 25.13 -9.72
CA VAL A 176 7.45 24.82 -9.26
C VAL A 176 7.55 23.94 -8.02
N SER A 177 6.78 24.23 -6.99
CA SER A 177 6.66 23.30 -5.84
C SER A 177 5.39 22.47 -5.90
N SER A 178 5.43 21.32 -5.27
CA SER A 178 4.23 20.55 -5.00
C SER A 178 3.54 21.08 -3.74
N GLU A 179 2.25 21.38 -3.81
CA GLU A 179 1.44 21.78 -2.67
C GLU A 179 0.71 20.59 -2.08
N LEU A 180 0.73 20.45 -0.73
CA LEU A 180 0.00 19.40 -0.04
C LEU A 180 -1.49 19.77 0.08
N VAL A 181 -2.37 18.82 -0.19
CA VAL A 181 -3.81 18.95 0.03
C VAL A 181 -4.11 18.39 1.43
N VAL A 182 -4.09 19.26 2.44
CA VAL A 182 -4.07 18.84 3.86
C VAL A 182 -5.42 18.93 4.55
N GLU A 183 -6.30 19.82 4.10
CA GLU A 183 -7.59 20.07 4.75
C GLU A 183 -8.73 19.64 3.84
N GLY A 184 -9.53 18.62 4.21
CA GLY A 184 -10.89 18.30 3.74
C GLY A 184 -11.25 18.56 2.28
N GLU A 185 -10.42 19.27 1.57
CA GLU A 185 -10.54 19.61 0.19
C GLU A 185 -10.00 18.47 -0.67
N GLN A 186 -10.88 17.53 -0.88
CA GLN A 186 -10.64 16.53 -1.90
C GLN A 186 -10.45 17.26 -3.24
N CYS A 187 -9.38 16.94 -3.97
CA CYS A 187 -9.14 17.38 -5.35
C CYS A 187 -10.24 16.88 -6.30
N PHE A 188 -11.52 17.23 -6.05
CA PHE A 188 -12.65 16.61 -6.74
C PHE A 188 -13.21 17.42 -7.90
N SER A 189 -12.80 18.64 -8.11
CA SER A 189 -13.20 19.32 -9.34
C SER A 189 -12.29 20.46 -9.73
N HIS A 190 -11.92 20.44 -10.97
CA HIS A 190 -11.26 21.53 -11.72
C HIS A 190 -11.90 22.92 -11.47
N ASN A 191 -13.15 22.96 -11.00
CA ASN A 191 -13.90 24.19 -10.76
C ASN A 191 -13.70 24.80 -9.36
N GLN A 192 -13.27 24.03 -8.35
CA GLN A 192 -13.01 24.56 -7.01
C GLN A 192 -11.61 25.18 -6.88
N ILE A 193 -10.65 24.67 -7.65
CA ILE A 193 -9.29 25.21 -7.73
C ILE A 193 -9.27 26.62 -8.30
N LYS A 194 -10.11 26.91 -9.30
CA LYS A 194 -10.27 28.27 -9.87
C LYS A 194 -10.76 29.32 -8.85
N ARG A 195 -11.42 28.90 -7.75
CA ARG A 195 -11.90 29.85 -6.72
C ARG A 195 -10.81 30.31 -5.76
N LYS A 196 -9.90 29.42 -5.37
CA LYS A 196 -8.75 29.80 -4.49
C LYS A 196 -7.74 30.71 -5.20
N HIS A 197 -7.48 30.49 -6.49
CA HIS A 197 -6.63 31.37 -7.29
C HIS A 197 -7.20 32.79 -7.48
N LYS A 198 -8.54 32.96 -7.47
CA LYS A 198 -9.14 34.30 -7.51
C LYS A 198 -8.87 35.13 -6.25
N ASP A 199 -8.83 34.47 -5.10
CA ASP A 199 -8.55 35.14 -3.81
C ASP A 199 -7.05 35.49 -3.65
N ALA A 200 -6.16 34.80 -4.38
CA ALA A 200 -4.72 35.06 -4.38
C ALA A 200 -4.25 36.15 -5.36
N GLY A 201 -5.16 36.80 -6.09
CA GLY A 201 -4.83 37.95 -6.95
C GLY A 201 -4.05 37.60 -8.22
N LEU A 202 -4.01 36.32 -8.62
CA LEU A 202 -3.41 35.88 -9.89
C LEU A 202 -4.36 36.15 -11.05
N SER A 203 -3.88 36.79 -12.12
CA SER A 203 -4.65 37.18 -13.29
C SER A 203 -5.23 35.98 -14.04
N GLU A 204 -6.44 36.11 -14.57
CA GLU A 204 -7.19 35.06 -15.31
C GLU A 204 -6.49 34.55 -16.60
N GLU A 205 -5.35 35.12 -16.99
CA GLU A 205 -4.62 34.79 -18.22
C GLU A 205 -3.66 33.61 -18.10
N ASP A 206 -3.30 33.18 -16.89
CA ASP A 206 -2.47 31.99 -16.70
C ASP A 206 -3.32 30.71 -16.67
N ASN A 207 -3.53 30.13 -17.84
CA ASN A 207 -4.23 28.86 -18.04
C ASN A 207 -3.33 27.67 -17.57
N ASN A 208 -2.90 27.69 -16.31
CA ASN A 208 -2.05 26.66 -15.73
C ASN A 208 -2.80 25.32 -15.64
N GLN A 209 -2.17 24.28 -16.12
CA GLN A 209 -2.68 22.91 -15.94
C GLN A 209 -2.41 22.44 -14.51
N VAL A 210 -3.47 22.06 -13.78
CA VAL A 210 -3.34 21.52 -12.44
C VAL A 210 -3.32 19.99 -12.49
N LEU A 211 -2.25 19.39 -11.97
CA LEU A 211 -2.11 17.96 -11.82
C LEU A 211 -2.24 17.59 -10.35
N CYS A 212 -3.26 16.79 -10.01
CA CYS A 212 -3.47 16.28 -8.65
C CYS A 212 -3.11 14.81 -8.57
N LEU A 213 -2.08 14.47 -7.79
CA LEU A 213 -1.62 13.09 -7.53
C LEU A 213 -1.02 12.99 -6.13
N PHE A 214 -1.21 11.86 -5.48
CA PHE A 214 -0.63 11.55 -4.16
C PHE A 214 -0.92 12.59 -3.08
N GLY A 215 -2.15 13.15 -3.07
CA GLY A 215 -2.53 14.22 -2.15
C GLY A 215 -1.74 15.52 -2.36
N ARG A 216 -1.20 15.75 -3.55
CA ARG A 216 -0.44 16.93 -3.95
C ARG A 216 -1.02 17.58 -5.18
N GLN A 217 -0.87 18.88 -5.26
CA GLN A 217 -1.20 19.69 -6.43
C GLN A 217 0.08 20.25 -7.05
N LEU A 218 0.18 20.14 -8.37
CA LEU A 218 1.25 20.68 -9.17
C LEU A 218 0.65 21.66 -10.18
N PHE A 219 1.14 22.88 -10.23
CA PHE A 219 0.73 23.92 -11.16
C PHE A 219 1.72 23.99 -12.32
N LEU A 220 1.40 23.30 -13.42
CA LEU A 220 2.26 23.25 -14.61
C LEU A 220 1.99 24.46 -15.50
N LYS A 221 3.04 25.00 -16.10
CA LYS A 221 2.91 26.10 -17.08
C LYS A 221 2.12 25.64 -18.30
N SER A 222 1.31 26.52 -18.84
CA SER A 222 0.54 26.28 -20.06
C SER A 222 1.44 25.85 -21.22
N GLY A 223 1.06 24.76 -21.90
CA GLY A 223 1.80 24.22 -23.04
C GLY A 223 2.94 23.27 -22.70
N LEU A 224 3.25 23.02 -21.41
CA LEU A 224 4.22 22.04 -20.96
C LEU A 224 3.53 20.80 -20.38
N SER A 225 4.09 19.64 -20.66
CA SER A 225 3.69 18.38 -20.03
C SER A 225 4.57 18.09 -18.82
N ILE A 226 4.15 17.17 -17.96
CA ILE A 226 4.95 16.74 -16.80
C ILE A 226 6.33 16.19 -17.21
N THR A 227 6.44 15.62 -18.41
CA THR A 227 7.69 15.06 -18.95
C THR A 227 8.73 16.11 -19.33
N ASP A 228 8.32 17.37 -19.45
CA ASP A 228 9.20 18.49 -19.75
C ASP A 228 9.91 19.05 -18.49
N TYR A 229 9.54 18.51 -17.32
CA TYR A 229 10.09 18.90 -16.04
C TYR A 229 11.10 17.87 -15.53
N SER A 230 12.15 18.39 -14.89
CA SER A 230 13.02 17.62 -14.01
C SER A 230 12.47 17.64 -12.59
N MET A 231 12.72 16.59 -11.83
CA MET A 231 12.18 16.42 -10.47
C MET A 231 13.30 16.48 -9.44
N PHE A 232 13.18 17.37 -8.46
CA PHE A 232 14.07 17.42 -7.30
C PHE A 232 13.31 17.00 -6.06
N TYR A 233 13.77 15.96 -5.40
CA TYR A 233 13.13 15.42 -4.19
C TYR A 233 13.95 15.72 -2.93
N VAL A 234 13.30 16.30 -1.93
CA VAL A 234 13.86 16.54 -0.59
C VAL A 234 13.35 15.51 0.37
N GLY A 235 14.18 14.59 0.79
CA GLY A 235 13.83 13.50 1.70
C GLY A 235 14.75 12.31 1.57
N GLN A 236 14.56 11.35 2.47
CA GLN A 236 15.29 10.10 2.46
C GLN A 236 14.88 9.18 1.30
N GLU A 237 15.78 8.27 0.94
CA GLU A 237 15.43 7.15 0.07
C GLU A 237 14.35 6.28 0.75
N GLY A 238 13.21 6.13 0.09
CA GLY A 238 12.08 5.43 0.69
C GLY A 238 10.97 5.09 -0.31
N ALA A 239 9.83 4.72 0.24
CA ALA A 239 8.64 4.37 -0.54
C ALA A 239 8.11 5.56 -1.35
N THR A 240 8.09 6.75 -0.76
CA THR A 240 7.59 8.00 -1.37
C THR A 240 8.40 8.37 -2.62
N LEU A 241 9.74 8.43 -2.52
CA LEU A 241 10.62 8.70 -3.66
C LEU A 241 10.42 7.65 -4.75
N ARG A 242 10.41 6.36 -4.38
CA ARG A 242 10.21 5.26 -5.32
C ARG A 242 8.88 5.36 -6.06
N ASN A 243 7.82 5.75 -5.36
CA ASN A 243 6.50 5.95 -5.94
C ASN A 243 6.49 7.07 -6.98
N PHE A 244 7.11 8.22 -6.68
CA PHE A 244 7.26 9.32 -7.63
C PHE A 244 8.07 8.90 -8.86
N MET A 245 9.23 8.26 -8.64
CA MET A 245 10.10 7.80 -9.72
C MET A 245 9.42 6.78 -10.64
N MET A 246 8.60 5.90 -10.11
CA MET A 246 7.87 4.92 -10.92
C MET A 246 6.75 5.58 -11.72
N THR A 247 6.02 6.52 -11.12
CA THR A 247 4.90 7.20 -11.77
C THR A 247 5.36 8.17 -12.86
N TRP A 248 6.44 8.92 -12.61
CA TRP A 248 7.02 9.89 -13.55
C TRP A 248 8.37 9.41 -14.09
N ASN A 249 8.43 8.16 -14.51
CA ASN A 249 9.67 7.48 -14.88
C ASN A 249 10.38 8.05 -16.12
N ARG A 250 9.73 8.93 -16.89
CA ARG A 250 10.31 9.68 -17.99
C ARG A 250 11.05 10.95 -17.57
N CYS A 251 10.77 11.45 -16.38
CA CYS A 251 11.41 12.64 -15.85
C CYS A 251 12.80 12.30 -15.30
N SER A 252 13.72 13.25 -15.39
CA SER A 252 14.98 13.12 -14.66
C SER A 252 14.75 13.40 -13.18
N PHE A 253 15.28 12.55 -12.32
CA PHE A 253 15.17 12.67 -10.87
C PHE A 253 16.53 12.93 -10.23
N CYS A 254 16.57 13.94 -9.38
CA CYS A 254 17.61 14.14 -8.39
C CYS A 254 17.01 14.19 -7.01
N SER A 255 17.74 13.77 -6.00
CA SER A 255 17.30 13.79 -4.62
C SER A 255 18.35 14.43 -3.71
N PHE A 256 17.89 15.01 -2.62
CA PHE A 256 18.70 15.46 -1.51
C PHE A 256 18.23 14.78 -0.23
N ASP A 257 19.13 14.04 0.41
CA ASP A 257 18.87 13.41 1.70
C ASP A 257 19.30 14.36 2.83
N PRO A 258 18.34 14.89 3.63
CA PRO A 258 18.65 15.81 4.70
C PRO A 258 19.44 15.22 5.87
N ILE A 259 19.48 13.89 6.03
CA ILE A 259 20.25 13.24 7.10
C ILE A 259 21.70 13.09 6.70
N THR A 260 21.98 12.56 5.51
CA THR A 260 23.34 12.39 4.99
C THR A 260 23.89 13.70 4.39
N MET A 261 23.00 14.68 4.16
CA MET A 261 23.32 15.98 3.53
C MET A 261 23.96 15.83 2.15
N THR A 262 23.54 14.83 1.40
CA THR A 262 24.10 14.53 0.06
C THR A 262 23.04 14.61 -1.02
N GLY A 263 23.41 15.25 -2.14
CA GLY A 263 22.62 15.25 -3.37
C GLY A 263 23.05 14.12 -4.30
N ARG A 264 22.12 13.52 -5.04
CA ARG A 264 22.41 12.46 -6.01
C ARG A 264 21.40 12.41 -7.16
N THR A 265 21.82 11.82 -8.29
CA THR A 265 20.97 11.55 -9.45
C THR A 265 20.40 10.13 -9.35
N GLU A 266 19.08 9.97 -9.54
CA GLU A 266 18.34 8.72 -9.31
C GLU A 266 18.02 7.93 -10.59
N SER A 267 18.32 8.45 -11.78
CA SER A 267 17.95 7.82 -13.07
C SER A 267 18.32 6.33 -13.23
N PRO A 268 19.50 5.84 -12.78
CA PRO A 268 19.83 4.41 -12.88
C PRO A 268 18.92 3.51 -12.02
N SER A 269 18.42 4.03 -10.88
CA SER A 269 17.57 3.30 -9.96
C SER A 269 16.16 3.08 -10.54
N VAL A 270 15.64 4.04 -11.30
CA VAL A 270 14.34 3.94 -12.00
C VAL A 270 14.33 2.77 -12.98
N ASN A 271 15.32 2.71 -13.87
CA ASN A 271 15.39 1.66 -14.90
C ASN A 271 15.46 0.25 -14.27
N ARG A 272 16.24 0.09 -13.21
CA ARG A 272 16.34 -1.19 -12.49
C ARG A 272 15.00 -1.57 -11.86
N ALA A 273 14.29 -0.62 -11.26
CA ALA A 273 12.99 -0.84 -10.67
C ALA A 273 11.96 -1.25 -11.74
N LEU A 274 11.89 -0.55 -12.86
CA LEU A 274 11.01 -0.87 -13.99
C LEU A 274 11.27 -2.29 -14.52
N MET A 275 12.53 -2.68 -14.72
CA MET A 275 12.88 -4.03 -15.19
C MET A 275 12.45 -5.12 -14.22
N LYS A 276 12.60 -4.91 -12.90
CA LYS A 276 12.08 -5.84 -11.87
C LYS A 276 10.57 -5.98 -11.96
N ARG A 277 9.84 -4.88 -12.15
CA ARG A 277 8.38 -4.88 -12.25
C ARG A 277 7.90 -5.53 -13.55
N TYR A 278 8.57 -5.29 -14.66
CA TYR A 278 8.29 -5.99 -15.91
C TYR A 278 8.44 -7.51 -15.79
N TYR A 279 9.53 -7.96 -15.14
CA TYR A 279 9.69 -9.39 -14.85
C TYR A 279 8.55 -9.94 -13.98
N ALA A 280 8.05 -9.18 -13.01
CA ALA A 280 6.92 -9.58 -12.18
C ALA A 280 5.61 -9.71 -13.00
N ILE A 281 5.40 -8.86 -14.01
CA ILE A 281 4.27 -8.98 -14.96
C ILE A 281 4.36 -10.28 -15.76
N GLU A 282 5.53 -10.63 -16.27
CA GLU A 282 5.71 -11.89 -17.00
C GLU A 282 5.44 -13.11 -16.11
N ARG A 283 5.83 -13.04 -14.83
CA ARG A 283 5.46 -14.05 -13.82
C ARG A 283 3.95 -14.11 -13.60
N ALA A 284 3.26 -12.96 -13.61
CA ALA A 284 1.81 -12.88 -13.46
C ALA A 284 1.06 -13.50 -14.66
N LYS A 285 1.59 -13.33 -15.87
CA LYS A 285 1.05 -14.00 -17.07
C LYS A 285 1.11 -15.53 -16.95
N ASP A 286 2.19 -16.08 -16.37
CA ASP A 286 2.39 -17.54 -16.22
C ASP A 286 1.60 -18.14 -15.03
N ALA A 287 1.12 -17.32 -14.08
CA ALA A 287 0.41 -17.78 -12.90
C ALA A 287 -0.99 -18.32 -13.24
N ASN A 288 -1.40 -19.42 -12.61
CA ASN A 288 -2.74 -19.99 -12.71
C ASN A 288 -3.61 -19.67 -11.49
N VAL A 289 -2.99 -19.55 -10.33
CA VAL A 289 -3.67 -19.30 -9.06
C VAL A 289 -3.15 -17.99 -8.46
N VAL A 290 -4.04 -17.04 -8.30
CA VAL A 290 -3.72 -15.67 -7.85
C VAL A 290 -4.28 -15.42 -6.45
N GLY A 291 -3.44 -14.93 -5.54
CA GLY A 291 -3.86 -14.48 -4.21
C GLY A 291 -4.07 -12.97 -4.20
N ILE A 292 -5.28 -12.50 -3.95
CA ILE A 292 -5.58 -11.07 -3.78
C ILE A 292 -5.36 -10.70 -2.33
N LEU A 293 -4.30 -9.95 -2.04
CA LEU A 293 -3.97 -9.45 -0.70
C LEU A 293 -4.63 -8.11 -0.47
N VAL A 294 -5.52 -8.04 0.51
CA VAL A 294 -6.12 -6.78 0.96
C VAL A 294 -5.24 -6.20 2.04
N GLY A 295 -4.38 -5.25 1.65
CA GLY A 295 -3.40 -4.58 2.51
C GLY A 295 -3.81 -3.18 2.95
N THR A 296 -5.08 -2.80 2.76
CA THR A 296 -5.66 -1.55 3.26
C THR A 296 -7.17 -1.65 3.38
N LEU A 297 -7.74 -0.99 4.38
CA LEU A 297 -9.18 -0.74 4.51
C LEU A 297 -9.49 0.77 4.52
N GLY A 298 -8.49 1.61 4.69
CA GLY A 298 -8.66 3.07 4.79
C GLY A 298 -8.61 3.80 3.45
N VAL A 299 -8.10 3.17 2.37
CA VAL A 299 -8.07 3.83 1.06
C VAL A 299 -9.43 3.69 0.38
N ALA A 300 -9.95 4.82 -0.13
CA ALA A 300 -11.22 4.85 -0.82
C ALA A 300 -11.29 3.85 -1.99
N ASP A 301 -12.47 3.28 -2.20
CA ASP A 301 -12.80 2.41 -3.34
C ASP A 301 -12.04 1.06 -3.38
N TYR A 302 -11.43 0.60 -2.26
CA TYR A 302 -10.72 -0.67 -2.21
C TYR A 302 -11.61 -1.89 -2.51
N LEU A 303 -12.91 -1.84 -2.17
CA LEU A 303 -13.84 -2.91 -2.53
C LEU A 303 -14.11 -2.99 -4.03
N SER A 304 -14.16 -1.84 -4.72
CA SER A 304 -14.37 -1.76 -6.16
C SER A 304 -13.19 -2.38 -6.92
N ILE A 305 -11.95 -2.12 -6.50
CA ILE A 305 -10.78 -2.73 -7.14
C ILE A 305 -10.70 -4.24 -6.88
N ILE A 306 -11.11 -4.71 -5.69
CA ILE A 306 -11.20 -6.16 -5.41
C ILE A 306 -12.14 -6.83 -6.40
N GLN A 307 -13.32 -6.24 -6.61
CA GLN A 307 -14.31 -6.77 -7.53
C GLN A 307 -13.81 -6.78 -8.97
N GLN A 308 -13.21 -5.68 -9.42
CA GLN A 308 -12.63 -5.57 -10.77
C GLN A 308 -11.50 -6.58 -10.97
N LEU A 309 -10.59 -6.75 -10.00
CA LEU A 309 -9.51 -7.74 -10.09
C LEU A 309 -10.03 -9.17 -10.16
N LYS A 310 -11.03 -9.52 -9.34
CA LYS A 310 -11.66 -10.85 -9.42
C LYS A 310 -12.21 -11.13 -10.81
N GLU A 311 -12.90 -10.16 -11.39
CA GLU A 311 -13.46 -10.28 -12.74
C GLU A 311 -12.36 -10.39 -13.80
N THR A 312 -11.35 -9.53 -13.73
CA THR A 312 -10.19 -9.55 -14.65
C THR A 312 -9.45 -10.88 -14.62
N ILE A 313 -9.15 -11.38 -13.42
CA ILE A 313 -8.47 -12.66 -13.22
C ILE A 313 -9.33 -13.84 -13.72
N HIS A 314 -10.63 -13.81 -13.43
CA HIS A 314 -11.57 -14.85 -13.87
C HIS A 314 -11.69 -14.86 -15.40
N ARG A 315 -11.83 -13.71 -16.06
CA ARG A 315 -11.89 -13.61 -17.53
C ARG A 315 -10.61 -14.10 -18.19
N ALA A 316 -9.45 -13.97 -17.53
CA ALA A 316 -8.18 -14.54 -18.00
C ALA A 316 -8.06 -16.06 -17.75
N GLY A 317 -9.13 -16.74 -17.30
CA GLY A 317 -9.13 -18.19 -17.04
C GLY A 317 -8.35 -18.61 -15.80
N LYS A 318 -8.00 -17.69 -14.91
CA LYS A 318 -7.21 -17.93 -13.70
C LYS A 318 -8.11 -18.02 -12.47
N LYS A 319 -7.63 -18.73 -11.42
CA LYS A 319 -8.32 -18.82 -10.12
C LYS A 319 -7.85 -17.71 -9.20
N SER A 320 -8.76 -17.11 -8.42
CA SER A 320 -8.41 -16.10 -7.43
C SER A 320 -8.89 -16.48 -6.03
N TYR A 321 -8.06 -16.20 -5.04
CA TYR A 321 -8.38 -16.31 -3.62
C TYR A 321 -8.11 -14.97 -2.93
N MET A 322 -8.97 -14.56 -2.02
CA MET A 322 -8.84 -13.29 -1.30
C MET A 322 -8.29 -13.53 0.10
N PHE A 323 -7.29 -12.73 0.47
CA PHE A 323 -6.65 -12.74 1.79
C PHE A 323 -6.75 -11.36 2.42
N ALA A 324 -7.54 -11.23 3.47
CA ALA A 324 -7.55 -10.04 4.30
C ALA A 324 -6.43 -10.19 5.34
N MET A 325 -5.37 -9.43 5.16
CA MET A 325 -4.20 -9.46 6.05
C MET A 325 -3.87 -8.03 6.48
N GLY A 326 -3.55 -7.87 7.75
CA GLY A 326 -2.97 -6.63 8.24
C GLY A 326 -1.52 -6.48 7.75
N LYS A 327 -0.55 -6.36 8.65
CA LYS A 327 0.87 -6.29 8.29
C LYS A 327 1.31 -7.55 7.54
N LEU A 328 1.80 -7.37 6.32
CA LEU A 328 2.32 -8.46 5.49
C LEU A 328 3.58 -9.05 6.12
N ASN A 329 3.65 -10.37 6.13
CA ASN A 329 4.76 -11.11 6.71
C ASN A 329 5.10 -12.30 5.81
N VAL A 330 6.39 -12.52 5.57
CA VAL A 330 6.90 -13.61 4.74
C VAL A 330 6.39 -14.96 5.25
N ALA A 331 6.43 -15.20 6.56
CA ALA A 331 5.98 -16.46 7.16
C ALA A 331 4.48 -16.72 6.97
N LYS A 332 3.64 -15.69 7.03
CA LYS A 332 2.20 -15.82 6.77
C LYS A 332 1.92 -16.25 5.33
N LEU A 333 2.57 -15.61 4.35
CA LEU A 333 2.37 -15.91 2.94
C LEU A 333 2.99 -17.27 2.53
N ALA A 334 4.05 -17.69 3.18
CA ALA A 334 4.67 -19.01 2.96
C ALA A 334 3.75 -20.19 3.28
N ASN A 335 2.68 -19.99 4.05
CA ASN A 335 1.70 -21.04 4.33
C ASN A 335 0.78 -21.38 3.13
N PHE A 336 0.77 -20.53 2.08
CA PHE A 336 -0.11 -20.69 0.92
C PHE A 336 0.71 -21.04 -0.33
N LEU A 337 1.29 -22.24 -0.33
CA LEU A 337 2.19 -22.71 -1.40
C LEU A 337 1.47 -22.92 -2.75
N GLU A 338 0.16 -23.12 -2.72
CA GLU A 338 -0.71 -23.28 -3.89
C GLU A 338 -0.92 -22.00 -4.68
N ILE A 339 -0.60 -20.85 -4.09
CA ILE A 339 -0.66 -19.55 -4.78
C ILE A 339 0.61 -19.36 -5.61
N ASP A 340 0.45 -19.03 -6.88
CA ASP A 340 1.57 -18.78 -7.79
C ASP A 340 2.09 -17.36 -7.69
N ILE A 341 1.17 -16.39 -7.49
CA ILE A 341 1.45 -14.98 -7.40
C ILE A 341 0.45 -14.27 -6.50
N PHE A 342 0.89 -13.21 -5.83
CA PHE A 342 0.02 -12.36 -5.04
C PHE A 342 -0.17 -10.99 -5.68
N VAL A 343 -1.39 -10.44 -5.61
CA VAL A 343 -1.71 -9.06 -6.00
C VAL A 343 -2.00 -8.25 -4.74
N LEU A 344 -1.23 -7.21 -4.50
CA LEU A 344 -1.36 -6.39 -3.30
C LEU A 344 -2.21 -5.15 -3.57
N ILE A 345 -3.35 -5.05 -2.89
CA ILE A 345 -4.18 -3.86 -2.83
C ILE A 345 -3.76 -3.06 -1.61
N ALA A 346 -3.06 -1.96 -1.82
CA ALA A 346 -2.55 -1.07 -0.78
C ALA A 346 -2.58 0.39 -1.25
N CYS A 347 -2.28 1.32 -0.34
CA CYS A 347 -2.06 2.71 -0.72
C CYS A 347 -0.86 2.83 -1.68
N PRO A 348 -0.76 3.91 -2.46
CA PRO A 348 0.33 4.09 -3.42
C PRO A 348 1.72 3.88 -2.82
N GLU A 349 1.99 4.35 -1.61
CA GLU A 349 3.30 4.17 -0.95
C GLU A 349 3.63 2.70 -0.64
N ASN A 350 2.65 1.92 -0.20
CA ASN A 350 2.84 0.51 0.14
C ASN A 350 2.62 -0.45 -1.04
N SER A 351 2.19 0.05 -2.20
CA SER A 351 1.90 -0.78 -3.37
C SER A 351 3.15 -1.41 -3.98
N LEU A 352 4.28 -0.69 -3.96
CA LEU A 352 5.56 -1.10 -4.53
C LEU A 352 6.43 -1.85 -3.51
N LEU A 353 5.87 -2.90 -2.92
CA LEU A 353 6.59 -3.74 -1.99
C LEU A 353 7.74 -4.49 -2.70
N ASP A 354 8.94 -4.50 -2.08
CA ASP A 354 10.02 -5.38 -2.53
C ASP A 354 9.68 -6.83 -2.17
N SER A 355 9.42 -7.63 -3.19
CA SER A 355 9.03 -9.03 -3.03
C SER A 355 10.21 -10.00 -3.00
N SER A 356 11.45 -9.51 -2.97
CA SER A 356 12.66 -10.37 -3.03
C SER A 356 12.76 -11.36 -1.87
N GLU A 357 12.23 -11.01 -0.70
CA GLU A 357 12.22 -11.87 0.49
C GLU A 357 11.03 -12.85 0.52
N PHE A 358 10.02 -12.63 -0.31
CA PHE A 358 8.82 -13.44 -0.33
C PHE A 358 8.98 -14.67 -1.22
N TYR A 359 8.40 -15.79 -0.79
CA TYR A 359 8.45 -17.05 -1.52
C TYR A 359 7.79 -16.99 -2.90
N ARG A 360 6.78 -16.15 -3.05
CA ARG A 360 6.08 -15.88 -4.31
C ARG A 360 6.12 -14.38 -4.61
N PRO A 361 6.20 -13.98 -5.88
CA PRO A 361 6.22 -12.56 -6.23
C PRO A 361 4.91 -11.86 -5.86
N ILE A 362 5.02 -10.58 -5.52
CA ILE A 362 3.90 -9.71 -5.23
C ILE A 362 3.84 -8.64 -6.32
N VAL A 363 2.68 -8.52 -6.97
CA VAL A 363 2.41 -7.55 -8.04
C VAL A 363 1.38 -6.52 -7.60
N THR A 364 1.35 -5.40 -8.31
CA THR A 364 0.32 -4.36 -8.11
C THR A 364 -0.95 -4.68 -8.90
N PRO A 365 -2.10 -4.05 -8.61
CA PRO A 365 -3.30 -4.15 -9.42
C PRO A 365 -3.07 -3.78 -10.89
N PHE A 366 -2.27 -2.74 -11.16
CA PHE A 366 -1.88 -2.33 -12.51
C PHE A 366 -1.15 -3.44 -13.26
N GLU A 367 -0.15 -4.06 -12.63
CA GLU A 367 0.62 -5.14 -13.23
C GLU A 367 -0.23 -6.39 -13.51
N MET A 368 -1.17 -6.69 -12.61
CA MET A 368 -2.10 -7.79 -12.82
C MET A 368 -3.07 -7.50 -13.96
N GLU A 369 -3.50 -6.25 -14.11
CA GLU A 369 -4.33 -5.85 -15.25
C GLU A 369 -3.56 -5.97 -16.57
N VAL A 370 -2.29 -5.52 -16.63
CA VAL A 370 -1.42 -5.72 -17.82
C VAL A 370 -1.22 -7.19 -18.12
N ALA A 371 -1.16 -8.05 -17.11
CA ALA A 371 -0.98 -9.49 -17.31
C ALA A 371 -2.25 -10.20 -17.81
N CYS A 372 -3.44 -9.72 -17.45
CA CYS A 372 -4.71 -10.42 -17.64
C CYS A 372 -5.67 -9.74 -18.63
N ASN A 373 -5.61 -8.41 -18.79
CA ASN A 373 -6.50 -7.68 -19.69
C ASN A 373 -5.80 -7.48 -21.05
N LYS A 374 -6.29 -8.15 -22.10
CA LYS A 374 -5.74 -8.05 -23.46
C LYS A 374 -5.78 -6.62 -24.03
N ASN A 375 -6.72 -5.78 -23.56
CA ASN A 375 -6.86 -4.39 -24.00
C ASN A 375 -5.84 -3.46 -23.37
N ARG A 376 -5.12 -3.91 -22.33
CA ARG A 376 -4.09 -3.13 -21.67
C ARG A 376 -2.70 -3.62 -22.04
N GLU A 377 -1.98 -2.81 -22.75
CA GLU A 377 -0.58 -3.05 -23.05
C GLU A 377 0.31 -2.38 -21.99
N TRP A 378 1.54 -2.88 -21.88
CA TRP A 378 2.57 -2.19 -21.10
C TRP A 378 2.88 -0.85 -21.76
N SER A 379 2.60 0.22 -21.04
CA SER A 379 2.98 1.58 -21.43
C SER A 379 4.10 2.09 -20.53
N GLU A 380 4.70 3.21 -20.94
CA GLU A 380 5.71 3.88 -20.13
C GLU A 380 5.12 4.54 -18.87
N GLU A 381 3.79 4.71 -18.82
CA GLU A 381 3.10 5.19 -17.63
C GLU A 381 2.87 4.04 -16.65
N TYR A 382 3.51 4.11 -15.49
CA TYR A 382 3.30 3.17 -14.41
C TYR A 382 2.29 3.72 -13.39
N ILE A 383 1.23 2.94 -13.10
CA ILE A 383 0.14 3.37 -12.23
C ILE A 383 0.28 2.70 -10.88
N THR A 384 0.57 3.49 -9.84
CA THR A 384 0.68 3.02 -8.45
C THR A 384 -0.62 3.15 -7.67
N ASP A 385 -1.46 4.14 -8.01
CA ASP A 385 -2.77 4.32 -7.39
C ASP A 385 -3.84 3.52 -8.14
N PHE A 386 -4.34 2.47 -7.53
CA PHE A 386 -5.34 1.59 -8.12
C PHE A 386 -6.66 2.29 -8.47
N ARG A 387 -6.97 3.44 -7.87
CA ARG A 387 -8.20 4.19 -8.17
C ARG A 387 -8.23 4.70 -9.60
N HIS A 388 -7.06 4.95 -10.21
CA HIS A 388 -6.97 5.33 -11.61
C HIS A 388 -7.35 4.21 -12.59
N LEU A 389 -7.36 2.96 -12.12
CA LEU A 389 -7.76 1.78 -12.91
C LEU A 389 -9.27 1.54 -12.90
N LEU A 390 -10.00 2.12 -11.93
CA LEU A 390 -11.44 1.95 -11.79
C LEU A 390 -12.23 2.70 -12.87
N PRO A 391 -13.47 2.29 -13.16
CA PRO A 391 -14.38 3.03 -14.05
C PRO A 391 -14.50 4.48 -13.60
N GLY A 392 -14.23 5.41 -14.53
CA GLY A 392 -14.14 6.84 -14.26
C GLY A 392 -12.75 7.34 -13.84
N GLY A 393 -11.80 6.47 -13.59
CA GLY A 393 -10.39 6.82 -13.37
C GLY A 393 -9.69 7.25 -14.66
N LYS A 394 -8.60 8.01 -14.52
CA LYS A 394 -7.86 8.59 -15.67
C LYS A 394 -7.30 7.55 -16.63
N SER A 395 -6.97 6.36 -16.13
CA SER A 395 -6.29 5.30 -16.88
C SER A 395 -7.13 4.02 -16.91
N HIS A 396 -8.45 4.16 -16.81
CA HIS A 396 -9.35 3.00 -16.92
C HIS A 396 -9.34 2.41 -18.33
N VAL A 397 -9.15 1.11 -18.43
CA VAL A 397 -9.26 0.34 -19.66
C VAL A 397 -10.36 -0.71 -19.50
N PRO A 398 -11.42 -0.67 -20.31
CA PRO A 398 -12.48 -1.65 -20.20
C PRO A 398 -11.96 -3.05 -20.48
N LEU A 399 -12.53 -4.05 -19.82
CA LEU A 399 -12.24 -5.45 -20.09
C LEU A 399 -12.80 -5.85 -21.47
N ALA A 400 -12.09 -6.68 -22.19
CA ALA A 400 -12.57 -7.22 -23.46
C ALA A 400 -13.91 -7.96 -23.27
N ASP A 401 -14.88 -7.67 -24.15
CA ASP A 401 -16.27 -8.09 -23.95
C ASP A 401 -16.50 -9.61 -24.10
N GLN A 402 -15.63 -10.32 -24.81
CA GLN A 402 -15.64 -11.80 -24.84
C GLN A 402 -14.26 -12.32 -25.21
N LEU A 403 -13.95 -13.52 -24.73
CA LEU A 403 -12.88 -14.35 -25.24
C LEU A 403 -13.22 -14.69 -26.71
N GLU A 404 -12.82 -13.87 -27.66
CA GLU A 404 -12.64 -14.38 -29.00
C GLU A 404 -11.63 -15.53 -28.84
N GLU A 405 -12.01 -16.70 -29.30
CA GLU A 405 -11.13 -17.85 -29.40
C GLU A 405 -10.00 -17.49 -30.39
N CYS A 406 -9.07 -16.66 -29.90
CA CYS A 406 -7.84 -16.48 -30.64
C CYS A 406 -6.98 -17.69 -30.37
N ASP A 407 -6.81 -18.50 -31.42
CA ASP A 407 -5.82 -19.58 -31.53
C ASP A 407 -4.36 -19.05 -31.42
N GLU A 408 -4.17 -17.85 -30.97
CA GLU A 408 -2.83 -17.29 -30.72
C GLU A 408 -2.19 -17.98 -29.52
N THR A 409 -1.23 -18.85 -29.88
CA THR A 409 -0.38 -19.49 -28.86
C THR A 409 0.55 -18.46 -28.26
N ASP A 410 0.31 -18.10 -26.98
CA ASP A 410 1.22 -17.27 -26.21
C ASP A 410 2.32 -18.13 -25.57
N VAL A 411 3.55 -17.65 -25.65
CA VAL A 411 4.74 -18.34 -25.13
C VAL A 411 5.29 -17.59 -23.94
N SER A 412 5.51 -18.30 -22.84
CA SER A 412 6.17 -17.73 -21.67
C SER A 412 7.59 -17.25 -22.00
N LEU A 413 7.87 -15.98 -21.77
CA LEU A 413 9.21 -15.42 -21.93
C LEU A 413 10.20 -15.91 -20.85
N ILE A 414 9.69 -16.53 -19.77
CA ILE A 414 10.49 -17.03 -18.67
C ILE A 414 10.83 -18.51 -18.84
N THR A 415 9.80 -19.33 -19.14
CA THR A 415 9.95 -20.79 -19.19
C THR A 415 10.07 -21.33 -20.61
N GLY A 416 9.72 -20.54 -21.64
CA GLY A 416 9.62 -20.97 -23.03
C GLY A 416 8.46 -21.94 -23.31
N ALA A 417 7.61 -22.21 -22.31
CA ALA A 417 6.45 -23.09 -22.46
C ALA A 417 5.26 -22.35 -23.09
N LEU A 418 4.44 -23.09 -23.83
CA LEU A 418 3.17 -22.56 -24.34
C LEU A 418 2.20 -22.29 -23.16
N ARG A 419 1.61 -21.11 -23.13
CA ARG A 419 0.53 -20.75 -22.20
C ARG A 419 -0.77 -21.32 -22.75
N SER A 420 -1.34 -22.31 -22.08
CA SER A 420 -2.66 -22.84 -22.43
C SER A 420 -3.74 -22.00 -21.73
N HIS A 421 -4.54 -21.28 -22.51
CA HIS A 421 -5.77 -20.66 -22.01
C HIS A 421 -6.84 -21.76 -21.87
N HIS A 422 -6.83 -22.51 -20.77
CA HIS A 422 -7.94 -23.41 -20.48
C HIS A 422 -9.17 -22.60 -20.06
N LEU A 423 -10.10 -22.45 -20.99
CA LEU A 423 -11.46 -22.00 -20.72
C LEU A 423 -12.10 -22.92 -19.67
N LEU A 424 -12.43 -22.37 -18.51
CA LEU A 424 -13.21 -23.05 -17.46
C LEU A 424 -14.70 -23.21 -17.83
N ASN A 425 -15.08 -22.98 -19.09
CA ASN A 425 -16.45 -23.10 -19.59
C ASN A 425 -16.65 -24.32 -20.47
N SER A 426 -16.40 -25.52 -19.93
CA SER A 426 -17.12 -26.68 -20.39
C SER A 426 -18.17 -26.99 -19.34
N GLU A 427 -19.41 -26.52 -19.54
CA GLU A 427 -20.55 -27.15 -18.92
C GLU A 427 -20.48 -28.66 -19.22
N PRO A 428 -20.74 -29.54 -18.25
CA PRO A 428 -20.73 -30.97 -18.53
C PRO A 428 -21.90 -31.27 -19.43
N THR A 429 -21.64 -31.38 -20.75
CA THR A 429 -22.54 -32.08 -21.65
C THR A 429 -22.61 -33.50 -21.14
N GLU A 430 -23.80 -33.89 -20.72
CA GLU A 430 -24.16 -35.24 -20.29
C GLU A 430 -24.00 -36.25 -21.46
N SER A 431 -22.78 -36.64 -21.77
CA SER A 431 -22.54 -37.85 -22.59
C SER A 431 -21.09 -38.27 -22.50
N SER A 432 -20.78 -39.01 -21.52
CA SER A 432 -19.81 -40.12 -21.41
C SER A 432 -19.21 -40.20 -20.02
N SER A 433 -19.64 -41.20 -19.30
CA SER A 433 -19.35 -41.49 -17.87
C SER A 433 -17.93 -41.99 -17.56
N SER A 434 -16.94 -41.74 -18.42
CA SER A 434 -15.56 -42.20 -18.20
C SER A 434 -14.48 -41.15 -18.35
N SER A 435 -14.80 -39.92 -18.79
CA SER A 435 -13.77 -38.90 -19.06
C SER A 435 -13.58 -37.87 -17.92
N SER A 436 -14.54 -37.73 -16.97
CA SER A 436 -14.45 -36.78 -15.89
C SER A 436 -13.34 -37.07 -14.86
N LEU A 437 -12.97 -38.34 -14.69
CA LEU A 437 -11.90 -38.75 -13.79
C LEU A 437 -10.51 -38.51 -14.39
N VAL A 438 -10.37 -38.56 -15.70
CA VAL A 438 -9.09 -38.31 -16.42
C VAL A 438 -8.76 -36.84 -16.47
N LEU A 439 -9.76 -35.97 -16.67
CA LEU A 439 -9.58 -34.50 -16.62
C LEU A 439 -9.18 -33.98 -15.27
N ARG A 440 -9.67 -34.58 -14.19
CA ARG A 440 -9.29 -34.21 -12.83
C ARG A 440 -7.84 -34.55 -12.51
N ASN A 441 -7.28 -35.58 -13.11
CA ASN A 441 -5.86 -35.95 -12.98
C ASN A 441 -4.93 -35.10 -13.85
N GLN A 442 -5.41 -34.51 -14.95
CA GLN A 442 -4.60 -33.63 -15.80
C GLN A 442 -4.49 -32.20 -15.29
N THR A 443 -5.45 -31.74 -14.49
CA THR A 443 -5.39 -30.41 -13.83
C THR A 443 -4.61 -30.42 -12.53
N LEU A 444 -4.21 -31.57 -12.01
CA LEU A 444 -3.39 -31.72 -10.82
C LEU A 444 -1.91 -31.85 -11.18
N THR A 445 -1.31 -30.78 -11.70
CA THR A 445 0.16 -30.59 -11.61
C THR A 445 0.66 -30.57 -10.16
N VAL A 446 -0.23 -30.52 -9.18
CA VAL A 446 0.04 -30.75 -7.75
C VAL A 446 0.38 -32.23 -7.46
N ALA A 447 -0.03 -33.17 -8.32
CA ALA A 447 0.23 -34.61 -8.09
C ALA A 447 1.70 -35.02 -8.31
N THR A 448 2.53 -34.16 -8.91
CA THR A 448 3.97 -34.43 -9.05
C THR A 448 4.79 -33.97 -7.86
N ASN A 449 4.18 -33.26 -6.91
CA ASN A 449 4.84 -32.83 -5.69
C ASN A 449 4.87 -34.00 -4.70
N SER A 450 6.06 -34.47 -4.33
CA SER A 450 6.25 -35.62 -3.42
C SER A 450 5.46 -35.50 -2.11
N ALA A 451 5.28 -34.29 -1.60
CA ALA A 451 4.49 -34.00 -0.42
C ALA A 451 2.98 -34.22 -0.63
N ALA A 452 2.43 -33.82 -1.78
CA ALA A 452 1.01 -34.00 -2.10
C ALA A 452 0.69 -35.48 -2.33
N SER A 453 1.56 -36.22 -3.01
CA SER A 453 1.45 -37.68 -3.19
C SER A 453 1.50 -38.42 -1.86
N PHE A 454 2.35 -37.98 -0.96
CA PHE A 454 2.45 -38.55 0.40
C PHE A 454 1.16 -38.29 1.20
N LEU A 455 0.60 -37.08 1.14
CA LEU A 455 -0.67 -36.73 1.80
C LEU A 455 -1.86 -37.49 1.23
N ALA A 456 -1.91 -37.69 -0.10
CA ALA A 456 -2.96 -38.46 -0.76
C ALA A 456 -2.87 -39.96 -0.43
N GLY A 457 -1.66 -40.49 -0.20
CA GLY A 457 -1.43 -41.89 0.15
C GLY A 457 -1.59 -42.24 1.64
N ARG A 458 -1.91 -41.28 2.51
CA ARG A 458 -2.14 -41.53 3.94
C ARG A 458 -3.36 -42.41 4.14
N SER A 459 -3.24 -43.41 5.04
CA SER A 459 -4.36 -44.23 5.49
C SER A 459 -5.42 -43.46 6.25
N TRP A 460 -5.02 -42.34 6.88
CA TRP A 460 -5.92 -41.41 7.56
C TRP A 460 -5.98 -40.09 6.77
N GLN A 461 -7.14 -39.74 6.26
CA GLN A 461 -7.39 -38.57 5.42
C GLN A 461 -8.18 -37.44 6.16
N GLY A 462 -8.22 -37.49 7.46
CA GLY A 462 -8.97 -36.57 8.31
C GLY A 462 -10.29 -37.15 8.81
N LEU A 463 -11.05 -36.36 9.52
CA LEU A 463 -12.37 -36.74 10.01
C LEU A 463 -13.37 -36.74 8.86
N GLU A 464 -13.89 -37.92 8.48
CA GLU A 464 -15.07 -38.01 7.61
C GLU A 464 -16.27 -37.43 8.34
N GLN A 465 -16.85 -36.38 7.76
CA GLN A 465 -18.12 -35.85 8.26
C GLN A 465 -19.25 -36.77 7.80
N LYS A 466 -19.64 -37.69 8.65
CA LYS A 466 -20.83 -38.53 8.43
C LYS A 466 -22.09 -37.75 8.86
N LEU A 467 -22.43 -36.74 8.09
CA LEU A 467 -23.59 -35.87 8.37
C LEU A 467 -24.89 -36.68 8.25
N GLY A 468 -25.62 -36.79 9.37
CA GLY A 468 -26.89 -37.54 9.46
C GLY A 468 -26.78 -39.02 9.73
N GLU A 469 -25.56 -39.61 9.71
CA GLU A 469 -25.38 -41.06 10.00
C GLU A 469 -25.07 -41.33 11.47
N THR A 470 -24.55 -40.35 12.22
CA THR A 470 -24.24 -40.51 13.64
C THR A 470 -25.30 -39.84 14.49
N PRO A 471 -25.83 -40.51 15.55
CA PRO A 471 -26.78 -39.89 16.46
C PRO A 471 -26.14 -38.68 17.18
N VAL A 472 -26.92 -37.62 17.33
CA VAL A 472 -26.50 -36.44 18.08
C VAL A 472 -26.30 -36.82 19.56
N VAL A 473 -25.08 -36.80 20.04
CA VAL A 473 -24.74 -37.06 21.43
C VAL A 473 -24.67 -35.74 22.18
N LYS A 474 -25.27 -35.67 23.38
CA LYS A 474 -25.11 -34.48 24.24
C LYS A 474 -23.63 -34.29 24.60
N ALA A 475 -23.19 -33.04 24.61
CA ALA A 475 -21.88 -32.70 25.10
C ALA A 475 -21.71 -33.18 26.55
N VAL A 476 -20.64 -33.92 26.81
CA VAL A 476 -20.25 -34.37 28.13
C VAL A 476 -19.13 -33.47 28.65
N GLU A 477 -19.14 -33.16 29.95
CA GLU A 477 -18.10 -32.39 30.59
C GLU A 477 -16.74 -33.09 30.36
N GLY A 478 -15.75 -32.31 29.84
CA GLY A 478 -14.44 -32.86 29.56
C GLY A 478 -13.67 -33.16 30.84
N ARG A 479 -12.59 -33.96 30.72
CA ARG A 479 -11.72 -34.27 31.84
C ARG A 479 -11.01 -33.01 32.33
N ARG A 480 -10.85 -32.90 33.65
CA ARG A 480 -10.12 -31.80 34.29
C ARG A 480 -8.62 -32.10 34.30
N GLY A 481 -7.80 -31.09 34.18
CA GLY A 481 -6.36 -31.20 34.15
C GLY A 481 -5.77 -30.84 32.78
N ILE A 482 -4.50 -31.07 32.60
CA ILE A 482 -3.76 -30.88 31.34
C ILE A 482 -3.61 -32.22 30.61
N ALA A 483 -3.43 -32.20 29.29
CA ALA A 483 -3.35 -33.40 28.46
C ALA A 483 -2.28 -34.43 28.88
N ILE A 484 -1.28 -34.02 29.64
CA ILE A 484 -0.21 -34.86 30.15
C ILE A 484 -0.58 -35.51 31.51
N ALA A 485 -1.55 -34.95 32.25
CA ALA A 485 -1.99 -35.44 33.56
C ALA A 485 -3.44 -34.96 33.80
N TYR A 486 -4.42 -35.85 33.52
CA TYR A 486 -5.81 -35.62 33.91
C TYR A 486 -6.00 -35.99 35.39
N GLU A 487 -6.75 -35.19 36.13
CA GLU A 487 -6.98 -35.36 37.55
C GLU A 487 -7.66 -36.69 37.90
N GLU A 488 -8.36 -37.29 36.94
CA GLU A 488 -9.10 -38.54 37.10
C GLU A 488 -8.31 -39.80 36.67
N GLU A 489 -7.12 -39.65 36.12
CA GLU A 489 -6.25 -40.79 35.84
C GLU A 489 -5.54 -41.19 37.12
N GLY A 490 -6.07 -42.20 37.77
CA GLY A 490 -5.46 -42.80 38.93
C GLY A 490 -4.00 -43.21 38.61
N THR A 491 -3.08 -42.76 39.44
CA THR A 491 -1.68 -43.17 39.41
C THR A 491 -1.59 -44.69 39.41
N SER A 492 -1.51 -45.31 38.23
CA SER A 492 -1.12 -46.69 38.12
C SER A 492 0.32 -46.74 38.56
N SER A 493 0.50 -47.19 39.81
CA SER A 493 1.78 -47.55 40.39
C SER A 493 2.54 -48.48 39.46
N ARG A 494 3.74 -48.05 39.07
CA ARG A 494 4.78 -48.95 38.70
C ARG A 494 5.43 -49.51 39.94
#